data_a57995a13a2c0eced1601555abbeb548
#
_entry.id   a57995a13a2c0eced1601555abbeb548
#
_cell.length_a   1.000
_cell.length_b   1.000
_cell.length_c   1.000
_cell.angle_alpha   90.00
_cell.angle_beta   90.00
_cell.angle_gamma   90.00
#
_symmetry.space_group_name_H-M   'P 1'
#
loop_
_entity.id
_entity.type
_entity.pdbx_description
1 polymer ?
#
loop_
_entity_poly.entity_id
_entity_poly.type
_entity_poly.pdbx_seq_one_letter_code
_entity_poly.pdbx_strand_id
1 'polypeptide(L)'
;MVVYLEAQSRSWPAWRKAHGDKPIPEVVEIVKKLFAGHEVETVLSSHSGGGSFIFGYLNAVPAIPDDVARIAFLDSNYAYDKSLGHEEKLAKWLKSSGRHCLCVLAYNDAVALLDGKPFVSAAGGTWGRSHAMQRDLAADFNFTVRTNADFQRFSALDGRVQFILKENPDRKIFHTVQVERNGFIHSILSGTADEGKGYEYFGPRAYAQWIRAD
;
A
#
# COMPACT_ATOMS: atom_id res chain seq x y z
N MET A 1 10.91 14.33 2.79
CA MET A 1 9.75 15.07 3.35
C MET A 1 8.49 14.23 3.22
N VAL A 2 7.53 14.33 4.15
CA VAL A 2 6.22 13.66 4.07
C VAL A 2 5.16 14.73 3.80
N VAL A 3 4.30 14.49 2.81
CA VAL A 3 3.14 15.32 2.52
C VAL A 3 1.90 14.49 2.77
N TYR A 4 1.07 14.93 3.71
CA TYR A 4 -0.21 14.31 3.99
C TYR A 4 -1.29 14.93 3.11
N LEU A 5 -2.00 14.09 2.38
CA LEU A 5 -3.09 14.50 1.50
C LEU A 5 -4.43 14.02 2.06
N GLU A 6 -5.32 14.94 2.33
CA GLU A 6 -6.69 14.66 2.77
C GLU A 6 -7.70 15.22 1.76
N ALA A 7 -8.70 14.41 1.41
CA ALA A 7 -9.81 14.90 0.61
C ALA A 7 -10.74 15.78 1.45
N GLN A 8 -11.25 16.88 0.88
CA GLN A 8 -12.18 17.79 1.55
C GLN A 8 -13.42 17.08 2.12
N SER A 9 -13.89 16.02 1.45
CA SER A 9 -14.97 15.15 1.91
C SER A 9 -14.54 14.13 2.98
N ARG A 10 -13.29 14.16 3.45
CA ARG A 10 -12.65 13.18 4.33
C ARG A 10 -12.68 11.75 3.80
N SER A 11 -12.90 11.57 2.50
CA SER A 11 -13.00 10.26 1.85
C SER A 11 -12.55 10.33 0.39
N TRP A 12 -11.41 9.75 0.06
CA TRP A 12 -10.93 9.65 -1.31
C TRP A 12 -11.90 8.86 -2.22
N PRO A 13 -12.55 7.77 -1.80
CA PRO A 13 -13.59 7.13 -2.60
C PRO A 13 -14.74 8.04 -2.97
N ALA A 14 -15.25 8.85 -2.02
CA ALA A 14 -16.32 9.81 -2.27
C ALA A 14 -15.84 10.95 -3.19
N TRP A 15 -14.62 11.44 -2.98
CA TRP A 15 -14.03 12.47 -3.83
C TRP A 15 -13.89 11.98 -5.29
N ARG A 16 -13.35 10.78 -5.50
CA ARG A 16 -13.24 10.18 -6.84
C ARG A 16 -14.59 9.97 -7.51
N LYS A 17 -15.60 9.56 -6.75
CA LYS A 17 -16.97 9.42 -7.28
C LYS A 17 -17.51 10.75 -7.80
N ALA A 18 -17.16 11.87 -7.15
CA ALA A 18 -17.64 13.21 -7.54
C ALA A 18 -16.82 13.83 -8.68
N HIS A 19 -15.50 13.61 -8.72
CA HIS A 19 -14.57 14.33 -9.61
C HIS A 19 -13.92 13.44 -10.68
N GLY A 20 -14.04 12.11 -10.57
CA GLY A 20 -13.33 11.15 -11.42
C GLY A 20 -11.84 11.04 -11.09
N ASP A 21 -11.09 10.34 -11.93
CA ASP A 21 -9.68 10.04 -11.71
C ASP A 21 -8.74 11.08 -12.33
N LYS A 22 -9.19 11.79 -13.39
CA LYS A 22 -8.36 12.74 -14.17
C LYS A 22 -7.64 13.81 -13.35
N PRO A 23 -8.22 14.41 -12.30
CA PRO A 23 -7.51 15.45 -11.53
C PRO A 23 -6.41 14.92 -10.61
N ILE A 24 -6.36 13.62 -10.33
CA ILE A 24 -5.41 13.05 -9.35
C ILE A 24 -3.94 13.25 -9.75
N PRO A 25 -3.51 13.00 -11.00
CA PRO A 25 -2.15 13.31 -11.41
C PRO A 25 -1.76 14.78 -11.22
N GLU A 26 -2.71 15.71 -11.39
CA GLU A 26 -2.45 17.13 -11.16
C GLU A 26 -2.14 17.44 -9.70
N VAL A 27 -2.81 16.76 -8.76
CA VAL A 27 -2.50 16.87 -7.33
C VAL A 27 -1.07 16.44 -7.04
N VAL A 28 -0.62 15.32 -7.62
CA VAL A 28 0.76 14.84 -7.48
C VAL A 28 1.74 15.86 -8.07
N GLU A 29 1.46 16.40 -9.25
CA GLU A 29 2.31 17.41 -9.88
C GLU A 29 2.35 18.75 -9.11
N ILE A 30 1.26 19.16 -8.47
CA ILE A 30 1.23 20.33 -7.59
C ILE A 30 2.17 20.10 -6.40
N VAL A 31 2.14 18.92 -5.78
CA VAL A 31 3.05 18.58 -4.69
C VAL A 31 4.50 18.60 -5.16
N LYS A 32 4.83 18.01 -6.31
CA LYS A 32 6.18 18.02 -6.88
C LYS A 32 6.69 19.44 -7.13
N LYS A 33 5.84 20.35 -7.62
CA LYS A 33 6.20 21.76 -7.84
C LYS A 33 6.65 22.50 -6.57
N LEU A 34 6.23 22.05 -5.38
CA LEU A 34 6.73 22.60 -4.11
C LEU A 34 8.24 22.35 -3.92
N PHE A 35 8.79 21.41 -4.67
CA PHE A 35 10.21 21.01 -4.64
C PHE A 35 10.93 21.37 -5.93
N ALA A 36 10.45 22.36 -6.67
CA ALA A 36 11.08 22.81 -7.91
C ALA A 36 12.56 23.19 -7.65
N GLY A 37 13.46 22.72 -8.52
CA GLY A 37 14.90 22.90 -8.35
C GLY A 37 15.61 21.78 -7.60
N HIS A 38 14.89 20.78 -7.11
CA HIS A 38 15.43 19.56 -6.53
C HIS A 38 15.09 18.35 -7.41
N GLU A 39 16.00 17.39 -7.47
CA GLU A 39 15.67 16.05 -7.97
C GLU A 39 14.85 15.33 -6.88
N VAL A 40 13.65 14.90 -7.24
CA VAL A 40 12.73 14.28 -6.28
C VAL A 40 12.30 12.89 -6.76
N GLU A 41 12.30 11.94 -5.85
CA GLU A 41 11.63 10.66 -6.02
C GLU A 41 10.29 10.69 -5.29
N THR A 42 9.25 10.23 -5.96
CA THR A 42 7.89 10.20 -5.41
C THR A 42 7.61 8.84 -4.76
N VAL A 43 7.13 8.87 -3.52
CA VAL A 43 6.60 7.70 -2.83
C VAL A 43 5.10 7.89 -2.65
N LEU A 44 4.30 7.03 -3.25
CA LEU A 44 2.85 6.98 -3.07
C LEU A 44 2.52 5.94 -2.01
N SER A 45 2.25 6.38 -0.79
CA SER A 45 1.85 5.50 0.32
C SER A 45 0.44 5.82 0.78
N SER A 46 -0.35 4.80 1.06
CA SER A 46 -1.74 4.99 1.45
C SER A 46 -2.17 4.05 2.58
N HIS A 47 -3.10 4.55 3.39
CA HIS A 47 -3.84 3.75 4.37
C HIS A 47 -5.34 3.88 4.10
N SER A 48 -6.10 2.79 4.31
CA SER A 48 -7.56 2.80 4.23
C SER A 48 -8.08 3.36 2.89
N GLY A 49 -9.01 4.29 2.94
CA GLY A 49 -9.56 4.98 1.77
C GLY A 49 -8.53 5.70 0.90
N GLY A 50 -7.32 5.96 1.40
CA GLY A 50 -6.22 6.55 0.64
C GLY A 50 -5.77 5.69 -0.56
N GLY A 51 -5.97 4.38 -0.51
CA GLY A 51 -5.73 3.51 -1.66
C GLY A 51 -6.56 3.88 -2.90
N SER A 52 -7.74 4.45 -2.68
CA SER A 52 -8.56 4.98 -3.77
C SER A 52 -7.84 6.09 -4.54
N PHE A 53 -7.08 6.96 -3.87
CA PHE A 53 -6.24 7.96 -4.53
C PHE A 53 -5.20 7.31 -5.44
N ILE A 54 -4.44 6.31 -4.93
CA ILE A 54 -3.41 5.64 -5.73
C ILE A 54 -4.03 4.93 -6.94
N PHE A 55 -5.12 4.18 -6.78
CA PHE A 55 -5.76 3.53 -7.92
C PHE A 55 -6.38 4.53 -8.90
N GLY A 56 -6.88 5.67 -8.44
CA GLY A 56 -7.29 6.75 -9.31
C GLY A 56 -6.12 7.34 -10.10
N TYR A 57 -4.95 7.48 -9.47
CA TYR A 57 -3.74 7.85 -10.17
C TYR A 57 -3.38 6.83 -11.25
N LEU A 58 -3.36 5.54 -10.91
CA LEU A 58 -3.09 4.45 -11.87
C LEU A 58 -4.08 4.44 -13.05
N ASN A 59 -5.35 4.74 -12.80
CA ASN A 59 -6.35 4.84 -13.85
C ASN A 59 -6.10 6.02 -14.80
N ALA A 60 -5.69 7.16 -14.25
CA ALA A 60 -5.55 8.40 -14.99
C ALA A 60 -4.26 8.51 -15.81
N VAL A 61 -3.19 7.82 -15.40
CA VAL A 61 -1.93 7.84 -16.13
C VAL A 61 -1.84 6.68 -17.14
N PRO A 62 -1.29 6.91 -18.34
CA PRO A 62 -1.10 5.81 -19.31
C PRO A 62 -0.03 4.82 -18.86
N ALA A 63 0.99 5.29 -18.14
CA ALA A 63 2.04 4.50 -17.49
C ALA A 63 2.45 5.19 -16.20
N ILE A 64 2.95 4.41 -15.23
CA ILE A 64 3.49 4.98 -13.98
C ILE A 64 4.84 5.63 -14.32
N PRO A 65 5.03 6.93 -14.01
CA PRO A 65 6.27 7.64 -14.29
C PRO A 65 7.47 7.06 -13.54
N ASP A 66 8.67 7.20 -14.10
CA ASP A 66 9.91 6.64 -13.55
C ASP A 66 10.32 7.30 -12.21
N ASP A 67 9.92 8.54 -11.98
CA ASP A 67 10.16 9.24 -10.71
C ASP A 67 9.23 8.78 -9.56
N VAL A 68 8.22 7.97 -9.85
CA VAL A 68 7.49 7.23 -8.81
C VAL A 68 8.33 6.02 -8.41
N ALA A 69 9.16 6.19 -7.40
CA ALA A 69 10.08 5.14 -6.96
C ALA A 69 9.40 4.05 -6.15
N ARG A 70 8.28 4.36 -5.48
CA ARG A 70 7.60 3.41 -4.59
C ARG A 70 6.10 3.60 -4.57
N ILE A 71 5.38 2.46 -4.53
CA ILE A 71 3.95 2.41 -4.26
C ILE A 71 3.72 1.50 -3.05
N ALA A 72 2.95 1.98 -2.07
CA ALA A 72 2.68 1.21 -0.85
C ALA A 72 1.20 1.29 -0.45
N PHE A 73 0.64 0.13 -0.13
CA PHE A 73 -0.72 -0.03 0.35
C PHE A 73 -0.70 -0.60 1.77
N LEU A 74 -1.15 0.20 2.73
CA LEU A 74 -1.34 -0.23 4.11
C LEU A 74 -2.84 -0.42 4.33
N ASP A 75 -3.30 -1.65 4.23
CA ASP A 75 -4.71 -2.02 4.34
C ASP A 75 -5.61 -1.11 3.48
N SER A 76 -5.23 -0.91 2.22
CA SER A 76 -5.81 0.14 1.39
C SER A 76 -6.02 -0.25 -0.08
N ASN A 77 -5.73 -1.49 -0.47
CA ASN A 77 -5.82 -1.92 -1.86
C ASN A 77 -7.22 -2.41 -2.30
N TYR A 78 -8.29 -1.94 -1.66
CA TYR A 78 -9.69 -2.30 -1.94
C TYR A 78 -10.09 -2.12 -3.41
N ALA A 79 -9.56 -1.08 -4.07
CA ALA A 79 -9.91 -0.72 -5.44
C ALA A 79 -9.02 -1.40 -6.50
N TYR A 80 -8.21 -2.38 -6.10
CA TYR A 80 -7.47 -3.18 -7.07
C TYR A 80 -8.43 -3.92 -8.01
N ASP A 81 -8.22 -3.77 -9.31
CA ASP A 81 -9.01 -4.42 -10.34
C ASP A 81 -8.13 -4.70 -11.59
N LYS A 82 -7.96 -5.99 -11.90
CA LYS A 82 -7.19 -6.44 -13.08
C LYS A 82 -7.82 -5.97 -14.37
N SER A 83 -9.15 -5.90 -14.44
CA SER A 83 -9.85 -5.47 -15.66
C SER A 83 -9.57 -4.01 -16.05
N LEU A 84 -9.09 -3.20 -15.08
CA LEU A 84 -8.65 -1.83 -15.31
C LEU A 84 -7.14 -1.72 -15.65
N GLY A 85 -6.47 -2.84 -15.87
CA GLY A 85 -5.05 -2.86 -16.23
C GLY A 85 -4.08 -2.53 -15.09
N HIS A 86 -4.53 -2.61 -13.82
CA HIS A 86 -3.67 -2.29 -12.68
C HIS A 86 -2.46 -3.21 -12.61
N GLU A 87 -2.65 -4.52 -12.82
CA GLU A 87 -1.57 -5.50 -12.82
C GLU A 87 -0.55 -5.19 -13.90
N GLU A 88 -0.99 -4.98 -15.15
CA GLU A 88 -0.11 -4.69 -16.28
C GLU A 88 0.75 -3.43 -16.04
N LYS A 89 0.12 -2.35 -15.54
CA LYS A 89 0.83 -1.09 -15.23
C LYS A 89 1.87 -1.28 -14.14
N LEU A 90 1.52 -1.98 -13.07
CA LEU A 90 2.43 -2.27 -11.96
C LEU A 90 3.58 -3.17 -12.41
N ALA A 91 3.29 -4.25 -13.16
CA ALA A 91 4.32 -5.16 -13.66
C ALA A 91 5.30 -4.45 -14.60
N LYS A 92 4.79 -3.64 -15.54
CA LYS A 92 5.62 -2.86 -16.45
C LYS A 92 6.51 -1.87 -15.70
N TRP A 93 5.95 -1.15 -14.75
CA TRP A 93 6.69 -0.20 -13.92
C TRP A 93 7.77 -0.90 -13.06
N LEU A 94 7.45 -2.02 -12.40
CA LEU A 94 8.42 -2.78 -11.62
C LEU A 94 9.59 -3.33 -12.47
N LYS A 95 9.33 -3.67 -13.72
CA LYS A 95 10.35 -4.16 -14.66
C LYS A 95 11.22 -3.04 -15.24
N SER A 96 10.73 -1.80 -15.30
CA SER A 96 11.42 -0.70 -15.97
C SER A 96 12.62 -0.16 -15.19
N SER A 97 12.67 -0.36 -13.85
CA SER A 97 13.79 0.11 -13.03
C SER A 97 14.03 -0.78 -11.81
N GLY A 98 15.31 -0.96 -11.44
CA GLY A 98 15.73 -1.59 -10.18
C GLY A 98 15.40 -0.77 -8.93
N ARG A 99 14.97 0.48 -9.09
CA ARG A 99 14.59 1.37 -7.97
C ARG A 99 13.12 1.23 -7.57
N HIS A 100 12.28 0.70 -8.47
CA HIS A 100 10.84 0.62 -8.24
C HIS A 100 10.48 -0.46 -7.22
N CYS A 101 9.72 -0.09 -6.20
CA CYS A 101 9.31 -0.97 -5.12
C CYS A 101 7.79 -0.94 -4.91
N LEU A 102 7.22 -2.12 -4.67
CA LEU A 102 5.81 -2.30 -4.30
C LEU A 102 5.72 -2.97 -2.93
N CYS A 103 5.03 -2.35 -1.98
CA CYS A 103 4.76 -2.91 -0.67
C CYS A 103 3.26 -2.98 -0.41
N VAL A 104 2.75 -4.17 -0.08
CA VAL A 104 1.34 -4.39 0.26
C VAL A 104 1.26 -5.02 1.64
N LEU A 105 0.70 -4.28 2.58
CA LEU A 105 0.46 -4.72 3.95
C LEU A 105 -1.04 -4.83 4.16
N ALA A 106 -1.51 -5.99 4.60
CA ALA A 106 -2.92 -6.22 4.92
C ALA A 106 -3.04 -7.19 6.09
N TYR A 107 -4.21 -7.24 6.69
CA TYR A 107 -4.55 -8.29 7.66
C TYR A 107 -5.76 -9.08 7.13
N ASN A 108 -5.99 -10.25 7.71
CA ASN A 108 -7.17 -11.05 7.35
C ASN A 108 -8.44 -10.41 7.92
N ASP A 109 -8.94 -9.43 7.17
CA ASP A 109 -10.18 -8.71 7.46
C ASP A 109 -11.43 -9.56 7.14
N ALA A 110 -11.29 -10.61 6.33
CA ALA A 110 -12.39 -11.51 6.00
C ALA A 110 -12.93 -12.29 7.20
N VAL A 111 -12.10 -12.48 8.24
CA VAL A 111 -12.52 -13.15 9.48
C VAL A 111 -12.77 -12.17 10.63
N ALA A 112 -12.40 -10.89 10.48
CA ALA A 112 -12.55 -9.89 11.52
C ALA A 112 -14.03 -9.61 11.82
N LEU A 113 -14.31 -9.28 13.08
CA LEU A 113 -15.66 -8.97 13.54
C LEU A 113 -15.76 -7.53 14.03
N LEU A 114 -16.80 -6.85 13.59
CA LEU A 114 -17.27 -5.59 14.17
C LEU A 114 -18.59 -5.86 14.87
N ASP A 115 -18.65 -5.60 16.16
CA ASP A 115 -19.82 -5.90 17.01
C ASP A 115 -20.30 -7.35 16.86
N GLY A 116 -19.35 -8.30 16.81
CA GLY A 116 -19.61 -9.72 16.68
C GLY A 116 -20.05 -10.19 15.31
N LYS A 117 -20.07 -9.32 14.28
CA LYS A 117 -20.50 -9.64 12.92
C LYS A 117 -19.39 -9.40 11.89
N PRO A 118 -19.25 -10.26 10.86
CA PRO A 118 -18.40 -9.97 9.71
C PRO A 118 -18.84 -8.66 9.04
N PHE A 119 -17.90 -7.78 8.72
CA PHE A 119 -18.17 -6.52 8.01
C PHE A 119 -17.56 -6.47 6.61
N VAL A 120 -16.76 -7.48 6.26
CA VAL A 120 -16.15 -7.65 4.94
C VAL A 120 -16.54 -9.03 4.39
N SER A 121 -16.80 -9.12 3.10
CA SER A 121 -17.00 -10.43 2.43
C SER A 121 -15.66 -11.14 2.26
N ALA A 122 -15.69 -12.49 2.17
CA ALA A 122 -14.48 -13.29 1.98
C ALA A 122 -13.68 -12.96 0.72
N ALA A 123 -14.36 -12.50 -0.34
CA ALA A 123 -13.73 -12.05 -1.59
C ALA A 123 -13.45 -10.55 -1.65
N GLY A 124 -14.02 -9.78 -0.72
CA GLY A 124 -13.80 -8.34 -0.56
C GLY A 124 -12.68 -8.07 0.44
N GLY A 125 -12.54 -6.79 0.82
CA GLY A 125 -11.53 -6.37 1.75
C GLY A 125 -10.11 -6.42 1.21
N THR A 126 -9.17 -6.01 2.04
CA THR A 126 -7.76 -5.93 1.64
C THR A 126 -7.09 -7.30 1.61
N TRP A 127 -7.51 -8.24 2.45
CA TRP A 127 -7.02 -9.62 2.41
C TRP A 127 -7.25 -10.28 1.06
N GLY A 128 -8.51 -10.32 0.62
CA GLY A 128 -8.87 -10.92 -0.66
C GLY A 128 -8.23 -10.21 -1.86
N ARG A 129 -8.21 -8.87 -1.81
CA ARG A 129 -7.61 -8.05 -2.87
C ARG A 129 -6.08 -8.20 -2.93
N SER A 130 -5.40 -8.35 -1.79
CA SER A 130 -3.96 -8.60 -1.76
C SER A 130 -3.59 -9.94 -2.37
N HIS A 131 -4.35 -11.00 -2.08
CA HIS A 131 -4.15 -12.30 -2.71
C HIS A 131 -4.44 -12.26 -4.22
N ALA A 132 -5.47 -11.54 -4.65
CA ALA A 132 -5.76 -11.38 -6.08
C ALA A 132 -4.60 -10.66 -6.78
N MET A 133 -4.15 -9.53 -6.23
CA MET A 133 -3.05 -8.75 -6.78
C MET A 133 -1.74 -9.56 -6.83
N GLN A 134 -1.43 -10.32 -5.78
CA GLN A 134 -0.25 -11.19 -5.74
C GLN A 134 -0.32 -12.29 -6.80
N ARG A 135 -1.48 -12.98 -6.93
CA ARG A 135 -1.67 -14.02 -7.96
C ARG A 135 -1.55 -13.47 -9.37
N ASP A 136 -2.11 -12.29 -9.61
CA ASP A 136 -2.04 -11.65 -10.94
C ASP A 136 -0.59 -11.30 -11.29
N LEU A 137 0.16 -10.71 -10.34
CA LEU A 137 1.58 -10.39 -10.52
C LEU A 137 2.49 -11.63 -10.60
N ALA A 138 2.05 -12.79 -10.12
CA ALA A 138 2.80 -14.04 -10.22
C ALA A 138 2.92 -14.55 -11.68
N ALA A 139 2.15 -14.01 -12.62
CA ALA A 139 2.34 -14.25 -14.05
C ALA A 139 3.66 -13.63 -14.57
N ASP A 140 4.11 -12.56 -13.94
CA ASP A 140 5.29 -11.77 -14.34
C ASP A 140 6.50 -11.96 -13.42
N PHE A 141 6.29 -12.37 -12.17
CA PHE A 141 7.32 -12.45 -11.15
C PHE A 141 7.29 -13.77 -10.37
N ASN A 142 8.47 -14.33 -10.13
CA ASN A 142 8.63 -15.50 -9.27
C ASN A 142 8.63 -15.07 -7.81
N PHE A 143 7.63 -15.45 -7.05
CA PHE A 143 7.53 -15.16 -5.63
C PHE A 143 8.16 -16.25 -4.75
N THR A 144 9.01 -15.83 -3.83
CA THR A 144 9.36 -16.63 -2.67
C THR A 144 8.24 -16.49 -1.64
N VAL A 145 7.74 -17.60 -1.12
CA VAL A 145 6.65 -17.65 -0.14
C VAL A 145 7.19 -18.14 1.19
N ARG A 146 6.87 -17.40 2.27
CA ARG A 146 7.16 -17.80 3.65
C ARG A 146 5.90 -17.59 4.49
N THR A 147 5.44 -18.63 5.15
CA THR A 147 4.22 -18.60 5.98
C THR A 147 4.57 -19.10 7.38
N ASN A 148 4.02 -18.43 8.39
CA ASN A 148 4.02 -18.87 9.78
C ASN A 148 2.62 -18.65 10.39
N ALA A 149 2.47 -18.83 11.70
CA ALA A 149 1.20 -18.65 12.37
C ALA A 149 0.65 -17.21 12.30
N ASP A 150 1.55 -16.22 12.12
CA ASP A 150 1.21 -14.81 12.15
C ASP A 150 1.09 -14.16 10.80
N PHE A 151 1.85 -14.63 9.79
CA PHE A 151 1.98 -13.95 8.51
C PHE A 151 2.12 -14.91 7.33
N GLN A 152 1.53 -14.51 6.22
CA GLN A 152 1.90 -14.96 4.89
C GLN A 152 2.74 -13.86 4.24
N ARG A 153 3.95 -14.20 3.81
CA ARG A 153 4.89 -13.27 3.17
C ARG A 153 5.20 -13.76 1.78
N PHE A 154 5.01 -12.89 0.79
CA PHE A 154 5.36 -13.13 -0.60
C PHE A 154 6.38 -12.07 -1.01
N SER A 155 7.50 -12.47 -1.56
CA SER A 155 8.57 -11.56 -1.96
C SER A 155 9.10 -11.91 -3.35
N ALA A 156 9.33 -10.89 -4.18
CA ALA A 156 9.93 -11.02 -5.51
C ALA A 156 10.89 -9.86 -5.77
N LEU A 157 11.69 -9.96 -6.85
CA LEU A 157 12.65 -8.95 -7.27
C LEU A 157 13.60 -8.53 -6.10
N ASP A 158 14.18 -9.51 -5.43
CA ASP A 158 15.12 -9.29 -4.31
C ASP A 158 14.55 -8.42 -3.18
N GLY A 159 13.25 -8.60 -2.88
CA GLY A 159 12.57 -7.87 -1.83
C GLY A 159 11.93 -6.55 -2.26
N ARG A 160 12.08 -6.11 -3.50
CA ARG A 160 11.44 -4.89 -4.00
C ARG A 160 9.92 -5.01 -4.14
N VAL A 161 9.40 -6.22 -4.30
CA VAL A 161 7.97 -6.51 -4.27
C VAL A 161 7.67 -7.34 -3.04
N GLN A 162 6.87 -6.81 -2.14
CA GLN A 162 6.51 -7.50 -0.90
C GLN A 162 5.00 -7.44 -0.65
N PHE A 163 4.43 -8.60 -0.33
CA PHE A 163 3.12 -8.72 0.30
C PHE A 163 3.32 -9.33 1.68
N ILE A 164 2.91 -8.62 2.73
CA ILE A 164 2.95 -9.11 4.10
C ILE A 164 1.54 -9.09 4.65
N LEU A 165 0.95 -10.27 4.72
CA LEU A 165 -0.45 -10.46 5.06
C LEU A 165 -0.53 -11.10 6.44
N LYS A 166 -1.07 -10.33 7.42
CA LYS A 166 -1.19 -10.78 8.80
C LYS A 166 -2.38 -11.72 8.96
N GLU A 167 -2.12 -12.91 9.49
CA GLU A 167 -3.18 -13.80 9.95
C GLU A 167 -3.94 -13.19 11.13
N ASN A 168 -5.20 -13.60 11.30
CA ASN A 168 -6.09 -13.00 12.29
C ASN A 168 -6.92 -14.07 13.02
N PRO A 169 -6.27 -14.99 13.76
CA PRO A 169 -6.99 -16.04 14.48
C PRO A 169 -7.93 -15.48 15.55
N ASP A 170 -7.58 -14.33 16.13
CA ASP A 170 -8.38 -13.67 17.17
C ASP A 170 -9.59 -12.88 16.62
N ARG A 171 -9.74 -12.79 15.29
CA ARG A 171 -10.84 -12.10 14.62
C ARG A 171 -10.95 -10.60 14.98
N LYS A 172 -9.81 -9.96 15.31
CA LYS A 172 -9.72 -8.56 15.70
C LYS A 172 -9.68 -7.63 14.49
N ILE A 173 -9.92 -6.35 14.72
CA ILE A 173 -9.73 -5.30 13.72
C ILE A 173 -8.32 -4.73 13.86
N PHE A 174 -7.45 -4.98 12.87
CA PHE A 174 -6.08 -4.49 12.86
C PHE A 174 -5.86 -3.32 11.87
N HIS A 175 -6.93 -2.73 11.38
CA HIS A 175 -6.91 -1.72 10.33
C HIS A 175 -5.92 -0.58 10.60
N THR A 176 -6.06 0.10 11.73
CA THR A 176 -5.13 1.16 12.15
C THR A 176 -3.87 0.63 12.84
N VAL A 177 -3.98 -0.53 13.49
CA VAL A 177 -2.88 -1.14 14.23
C VAL A 177 -1.66 -1.43 13.34
N GLN A 178 -1.87 -1.78 12.07
CA GLN A 178 -0.78 -2.00 11.12
C GLN A 178 0.07 -0.74 10.93
N VAL A 179 -0.58 0.43 10.84
CA VAL A 179 0.12 1.73 10.71
C VAL A 179 0.87 2.03 11.99
N GLU A 180 0.21 1.91 13.14
CA GLU A 180 0.79 2.17 14.46
C GLU A 180 1.99 1.28 14.76
N ARG A 181 1.95 0.01 14.32
CA ARG A 181 3.00 -0.97 14.57
C ARG A 181 3.99 -1.03 13.40
N ASN A 182 4.55 0.14 13.07
CA ASN A 182 5.64 0.36 12.12
C ASN A 182 5.28 0.08 10.64
N GLY A 183 4.00 -0.05 10.29
CA GLY A 183 3.61 -0.32 8.90
C GLY A 183 4.04 0.78 7.94
N PHE A 184 3.89 2.05 8.34
CA PHE A 184 4.33 3.16 7.49
C PHE A 184 5.86 3.15 7.30
N ILE A 185 6.63 2.92 8.37
CA ILE A 185 8.10 2.80 8.30
C ILE A 185 8.47 1.65 7.35
N HIS A 186 7.86 0.47 7.54
CA HIS A 186 8.12 -0.67 6.69
C HIS A 186 7.76 -0.40 5.22
N SER A 187 6.62 0.26 4.97
CA SER A 187 6.18 0.59 3.61
C SER A 187 7.17 1.49 2.85
N ILE A 188 7.92 2.33 3.57
CA ILE A 188 8.95 3.20 2.98
C ILE A 188 10.28 2.48 2.83
N LEU A 189 10.67 1.65 3.80
CA LEU A 189 12.00 1.04 3.85
C LEU A 189 12.08 -0.37 3.26
N SER A 190 10.93 -1.02 2.98
CA SER A 190 10.91 -2.38 2.39
C SER A 190 11.71 -2.46 1.08
N GLY A 191 12.50 -3.51 0.90
CA GLY A 191 13.36 -3.68 -0.27
C GLY A 191 14.58 -2.75 -0.33
N THR A 192 14.87 -2.00 0.75
CA THR A 192 16.08 -1.18 0.88
C THR A 192 17.08 -1.80 1.85
N ALA A 193 18.30 -1.26 1.87
CA ALA A 193 19.32 -1.67 2.84
C ALA A 193 18.91 -1.39 4.31
N ASP A 194 17.92 -0.55 4.54
CA ASP A 194 17.46 -0.15 5.89
C ASP A 194 16.21 -0.90 6.35
N GLU A 195 15.72 -1.85 5.54
CA GLU A 195 14.61 -2.71 5.95
C GLU A 195 14.95 -3.48 7.25
N GLY A 196 14.07 -3.34 8.24
CA GLY A 196 14.19 -4.02 9.53
C GLY A 196 15.25 -3.44 10.48
N LYS A 197 16.00 -2.39 10.10
CA LYS A 197 16.96 -1.74 10.99
C LYS A 197 16.25 -0.83 11.99
N GLY A 198 16.33 -1.20 13.26
CA GLY A 198 15.75 -0.41 14.36
C GLY A 198 14.22 -0.47 14.47
N TYR A 199 13.56 -1.30 13.68
CA TYR A 199 12.13 -1.56 13.76
C TYR A 199 11.77 -2.97 13.30
N GLU A 200 10.62 -3.45 13.74
CA GLU A 200 9.99 -4.67 13.23
C GLU A 200 8.55 -4.35 12.82
N TYR A 201 8.14 -4.77 11.62
CA TYR A 201 6.75 -4.63 11.20
C TYR A 201 5.84 -5.46 12.12
N PHE A 202 4.81 -4.83 12.62
CA PHE A 202 3.89 -5.34 13.63
C PHE A 202 4.53 -5.57 15.03
N GLY A 203 5.79 -5.16 15.22
CA GLY A 203 6.49 -5.15 16.50
C GLY A 203 6.13 -3.95 17.40
N PRO A 204 6.87 -3.70 18.48
CA PRO A 204 6.74 -2.48 19.27
C PRO A 204 6.95 -1.22 18.40
N ARG A 205 6.25 -0.12 18.76
CA ARG A 205 6.36 1.16 18.03
C ARG A 205 7.79 1.70 18.10
N ALA A 206 8.52 1.71 16.98
CA ALA A 206 9.89 2.22 16.92
C ALA A 206 10.00 3.72 17.23
N TYR A 207 8.93 4.46 17.04
CA TYR A 207 8.83 5.91 17.24
C TYR A 207 8.23 6.32 18.59
N ALA A 208 7.95 5.37 19.50
CA ALA A 208 7.28 5.64 20.77
C ALA A 208 7.99 6.69 21.63
N GLN A 209 9.33 6.72 21.57
CA GLN A 209 10.13 7.70 22.31
C GLN A 209 9.99 9.15 21.77
N TRP A 210 9.47 9.34 20.55
CA TRP A 210 9.31 10.64 19.91
C TRP A 210 7.89 11.19 20.02
N ILE A 211 6.94 10.36 20.47
CA ILE A 211 5.53 10.73 20.63
C ILE A 211 5.25 10.71 22.13
N ARG A 212 4.89 11.86 22.70
CA ARG A 212 4.36 11.92 24.08
C ARG A 212 2.98 11.26 24.03
N ALA A 213 2.76 10.29 24.92
CA ALA A 213 1.40 9.87 25.23
C ALA A 213 0.73 11.04 25.97
N ASP A 214 -0.31 11.60 25.37
CA ASP A 214 -1.21 12.54 26.05
C ASP A 214 -2.04 11.79 27.11
#